data_90a930ffd945d3ebd081b4db34be1f3f
#
_entry.id   90a930ffd945d3ebd081b4db34be1f3f
#
_cell.length_a   1.000
_cell.length_b   1.000
_cell.length_c   1.000
_cell.angle_alpha   90.00
_cell.angle_beta   90.00
_cell.angle_gamma   90.00
#
_symmetry.space_group_name_H-M   'P 1'
#
loop_
_entity.id
_entity.type
_entity.pdbx_description
1 polymer ?
#
loop_
_entity_poly.entity_id
_entity_poly.type
_entity_poly.pdbx_seq_one_letter_code
_entity_poly.pdbx_strand_id
1 'polypeptide(L)'
;DALLGGWLAGHFGFRSIFWVMAGVALLAIILVWIFANESHAEETPKMDWLGVVLLSAAFLSIYLAIDQIQKLAGANWWLVAVELIAGAALFIGFWQVENHKKNPMVATKYLKQRRTWGLLLTTLLTMTGVFAIMNGIVPALAQDTQFGAGISTDTVSLFTLTPYALVGLAFGPVAGVLASKRGY
;
A
#
# COMPACT_ATOMS: atom_id res chain seq x y z
N ASP A 1 -14.62 -2.20 -1.79
CA ASP A 1 -14.48 -1.73 -0.38
C ASP A 1 -15.07 -0.34 -0.15
N ALA A 2 -14.79 0.66 -1.00
CA ALA A 2 -15.24 2.03 -0.78
C ALA A 2 -16.76 2.19 -0.84
N LEU A 3 -17.45 1.45 -1.72
CA LEU A 3 -18.90 1.45 -1.83
C LEU A 3 -19.58 0.89 -0.58
N LEU A 4 -19.16 -0.31 -0.19
CA LEU A 4 -19.69 -0.97 1.01
C LEU A 4 -19.35 -0.18 2.27
N GLY A 5 -18.12 0.38 2.35
CA GLY A 5 -17.69 1.18 3.48
C GLY A 5 -18.51 2.45 3.65
N GLY A 6 -18.75 3.21 2.56
CA GLY A 6 -19.56 4.42 2.58
C GLY A 6 -21.02 4.15 2.95
N TRP A 7 -21.61 3.12 2.35
CA TRP A 7 -22.99 2.70 2.65
C TRP A 7 -23.16 2.22 4.10
N LEU A 8 -22.23 1.39 4.59
CA LEU A 8 -22.24 0.91 5.97
C LEU A 8 -22.06 2.06 6.97
N ALA A 9 -21.13 2.97 6.71
CA ALA A 9 -20.90 4.12 7.57
C ALA A 9 -22.11 5.04 7.64
N GLY A 10 -22.79 5.27 6.51
CA GLY A 10 -23.97 6.11 6.42
C GLY A 10 -25.20 5.55 7.12
N HIS A 11 -25.40 4.21 7.06
CA HIS A 11 -26.63 3.58 7.61
C HIS A 11 -26.44 3.02 9.02
N PHE A 12 -25.27 2.47 9.34
CA PHE A 12 -25.01 1.75 10.59
C PHE A 12 -23.90 2.38 11.44
N GLY A 13 -23.36 3.50 10.97
CA GLY A 13 -22.26 4.20 11.63
C GLY A 13 -20.89 3.56 11.35
N PHE A 14 -19.85 4.30 11.64
CA PHE A 14 -18.45 3.96 11.33
C PHE A 14 -17.99 2.60 11.91
N ARG A 15 -18.52 2.21 13.06
CA ARG A 15 -18.17 0.94 13.71
C ARG A 15 -18.59 -0.30 12.93
N SER A 16 -19.63 -0.20 12.10
CA SER A 16 -20.13 -1.32 11.30
C SER A 16 -19.09 -1.84 10.30
N ILE A 17 -18.23 -0.96 9.78
CA ILE A 17 -17.16 -1.32 8.87
C ILE A 17 -16.22 -2.34 9.54
N PHE A 18 -15.82 -2.09 10.79
CA PHE A 18 -14.92 -2.98 11.52
C PHE A 18 -15.57 -4.34 11.81
N TRP A 19 -16.85 -4.38 12.14
CA TRP A 19 -17.57 -5.64 12.35
C TRP A 19 -17.65 -6.48 11.08
N VAL A 20 -17.93 -5.86 9.95
CA VAL A 20 -17.95 -6.56 8.65
C VAL A 20 -16.54 -7.05 8.30
N MET A 21 -15.50 -6.23 8.48
CA MET A 21 -14.12 -6.65 8.25
C MET A 21 -13.72 -7.81 9.15
N ALA A 22 -14.10 -7.80 10.43
CA ALA A 22 -13.86 -8.90 11.37
C ALA A 22 -14.57 -10.18 10.91
N GLY A 23 -15.83 -10.08 10.45
CA GLY A 23 -16.57 -11.22 9.91
C GLY A 23 -15.92 -11.82 8.66
N VAL A 24 -15.49 -10.97 7.73
CA VAL A 24 -14.75 -11.42 6.53
C VAL A 24 -13.42 -12.07 6.89
N ALA A 25 -12.68 -11.51 7.85
CA ALA A 25 -11.44 -12.08 8.33
C ALA A 25 -11.63 -13.46 8.97
N LEU A 26 -12.66 -13.62 9.81
CA LEU A 26 -13.02 -14.91 10.40
C LEU A 26 -13.40 -15.94 9.33
N LEU A 27 -14.19 -15.53 8.34
CA LEU A 27 -14.55 -16.39 7.22
C LEU A 27 -13.32 -16.80 6.41
N ALA A 28 -12.39 -15.88 6.16
CA ALA A 28 -11.13 -16.20 5.49
C ALA A 28 -10.28 -17.20 6.29
N ILE A 29 -10.19 -17.05 7.61
CA ILE A 29 -9.50 -18.01 8.50
C ILE A 29 -10.12 -19.40 8.39
N ILE A 30 -11.46 -19.48 8.45
CA ILE A 30 -12.19 -20.75 8.35
C ILE A 30 -11.94 -21.41 6.98
N LEU A 31 -12.01 -20.62 5.89
CA LEU A 31 -11.77 -21.14 4.53
C LEU A 31 -10.33 -21.63 4.37
N VAL A 32 -9.36 -20.91 4.86
CA VAL A 32 -7.95 -21.33 4.84
C VAL A 32 -7.79 -22.61 5.65
N TRP A 33 -8.37 -22.70 6.83
CA TRP A 33 -8.26 -23.88 7.67
C TRP A 33 -8.88 -25.14 7.06
N ILE A 34 -9.98 -24.98 6.29
CA ILE A 34 -10.67 -26.12 5.65
C ILE A 34 -10.01 -26.51 4.32
N PHE A 35 -9.61 -25.53 3.50
CA PHE A 35 -9.21 -25.76 2.12
C PHE A 35 -7.71 -25.63 1.85
N ALA A 36 -6.94 -25.00 2.73
CA ALA A 36 -5.51 -24.89 2.51
C ALA A 36 -4.80 -26.18 2.92
N ASN A 37 -4.11 -26.79 1.97
CA ASN A 37 -3.19 -27.88 2.25
C ASN A 37 -1.90 -27.30 2.84
N GLU A 38 -1.44 -27.87 3.94
CA GLU A 38 -0.18 -27.47 4.56
C GLU A 38 0.98 -27.84 3.63
N SER A 39 1.68 -26.83 3.15
CA SER A 39 2.86 -26.99 2.32
C SER A 39 4.09 -27.01 3.22
N HIS A 40 4.70 -28.16 3.39
CA HIS A 40 5.97 -28.29 4.09
C HIS A 40 7.11 -28.01 3.10
N ALA A 41 7.76 -26.86 3.25
CA ALA A 41 9.03 -26.62 2.55
C ALA A 41 10.13 -27.45 3.21
N GLU A 42 10.88 -28.21 2.41
CA GLU A 42 11.97 -29.07 2.91
C GLU A 42 13.05 -28.29 3.66
N GLU A 43 13.26 -27.01 3.33
CA GLU A 43 14.13 -26.08 4.04
C GLU A 43 13.43 -24.75 4.25
N THR A 44 13.07 -24.42 5.49
CA THR A 44 12.61 -23.09 5.87
C THR A 44 13.82 -22.25 6.33
N PRO A 45 14.28 -21.26 5.56
CA PRO A 45 15.32 -20.38 6.02
C PRO A 45 14.82 -19.63 7.28
N LYS A 46 15.70 -19.49 8.28
CA LYS A 46 15.38 -18.75 9.51
C LYS A 46 14.94 -17.33 9.15
N MET A 47 13.87 -16.89 9.77
CA MET A 47 13.34 -15.53 9.59
C MET A 47 14.39 -14.48 9.95
N ASP A 48 14.58 -13.50 9.11
CA ASP A 48 15.51 -12.41 9.32
C ASP A 48 14.91 -11.31 10.20
N TRP A 49 14.84 -11.56 11.50
CA TRP A 49 14.32 -10.60 12.46
C TRP A 49 15.07 -9.26 12.46
N LEU A 50 16.40 -9.29 12.26
CA LEU A 50 17.19 -8.06 12.22
C LEU A 50 16.86 -7.22 11.00
N GLY A 51 16.74 -7.85 9.82
CA GLY A 51 16.31 -7.17 8.60
C GLY A 51 14.90 -6.60 8.72
N VAL A 52 13.96 -7.37 9.27
CA VAL A 52 12.59 -6.92 9.52
C VAL A 52 12.56 -5.69 10.43
N VAL A 53 13.26 -5.72 11.55
CA VAL A 53 13.29 -4.60 12.52
C VAL A 53 13.92 -3.36 11.90
N LEU A 54 15.07 -3.48 11.23
CA LEU A 54 15.75 -2.36 10.60
C LEU A 54 14.89 -1.71 9.50
N LEU A 55 14.29 -2.52 8.64
CA LEU A 55 13.46 -2.02 7.55
C LEU A 55 12.17 -1.38 8.08
N SER A 56 11.51 -2.02 9.04
CA SER A 56 10.29 -1.47 9.65
C SER A 56 10.56 -0.17 10.38
N ALA A 57 11.66 -0.08 11.14
CA ALA A 57 12.07 1.14 11.82
C ALA A 57 12.43 2.27 10.84
N ALA A 58 13.09 1.93 9.70
CA ALA A 58 13.39 2.91 8.67
C ALA A 58 12.11 3.50 8.05
N PHE A 59 11.15 2.64 7.67
CA PHE A 59 9.86 3.12 7.13
C PHE A 59 9.06 3.91 8.15
N LEU A 60 9.02 3.47 9.42
CA LEU A 60 8.34 4.21 10.48
C LEU A 60 8.93 5.61 10.66
N SER A 61 10.25 5.72 10.68
CA SER A 61 10.96 6.99 10.82
C SER A 61 10.64 7.93 9.65
N ILE A 62 10.66 7.44 8.40
CA ILE A 62 10.29 8.23 7.22
C ILE A 62 8.81 8.64 7.27
N TYR A 63 7.92 7.74 7.69
CA TYR A 63 6.50 8.04 7.84
C TYR A 63 6.25 9.16 8.85
N LEU A 64 6.90 9.11 10.02
CA LEU A 64 6.78 10.15 11.04
C LEU A 64 7.29 11.50 10.54
N ALA A 65 8.38 11.53 9.78
CA ALA A 65 8.88 12.74 9.14
C ALA A 65 7.84 13.34 8.17
N ILE A 66 7.22 12.51 7.33
CA ILE A 66 6.17 12.95 6.40
C ILE A 66 4.95 13.48 7.16
N ASP A 67 4.52 12.81 8.24
CA ASP A 67 3.42 13.25 9.09
C ASP A 67 3.70 14.64 9.71
N GLN A 68 4.93 14.87 10.15
CA GLN A 68 5.33 16.20 10.63
C GLN A 68 5.30 17.26 9.52
N ILE A 69 5.78 16.94 8.32
CA ILE A 69 5.77 17.87 7.17
C ILE A 69 4.35 18.29 6.81
N GLN A 70 3.37 17.38 6.88
CA GLN A 70 1.96 17.68 6.58
C GLN A 70 1.35 18.77 7.50
N LYS A 71 1.90 18.95 8.70
CA LYS A 71 1.45 19.98 9.65
C LYS A 71 1.87 21.42 9.24
N LEU A 72 2.64 21.56 8.16
CA LEU A 72 3.10 22.84 7.56
C LEU A 72 3.63 23.82 8.63
N ALA A 73 2.86 24.88 8.92
CA ALA A 73 3.26 25.92 9.89
C ALA A 73 3.45 25.39 11.32
N GLY A 74 2.85 24.26 11.68
CA GLY A 74 3.03 23.60 12.98
C GLY A 74 4.11 22.50 12.97
N ALA A 75 4.83 22.32 11.86
CA ALA A 75 5.86 21.31 11.74
C ALA A 75 7.09 21.62 12.59
N ASN A 76 7.57 20.64 13.34
CA ASN A 76 8.86 20.75 14.01
C ASN A 76 9.98 20.29 13.06
N TRP A 77 10.57 21.22 12.33
CA TRP A 77 11.58 20.94 11.32
C TRP A 77 12.83 20.24 11.85
N TRP A 78 13.15 20.45 13.13
CA TRP A 78 14.23 19.71 13.78
C TRP A 78 13.90 18.21 13.90
N LEU A 79 12.68 17.87 14.32
CA LEU A 79 12.23 16.48 14.37
C LEU A 79 12.20 15.86 12.99
N VAL A 80 11.71 16.57 11.97
CA VAL A 80 11.73 16.09 10.58
C VAL A 80 13.15 15.73 10.14
N ALA A 81 14.13 16.59 10.43
CA ALA A 81 15.53 16.33 10.09
C ALA A 81 16.08 15.08 10.81
N VAL A 82 15.81 14.97 12.11
CA VAL A 82 16.24 13.80 12.91
C VAL A 82 15.60 12.51 12.39
N GLU A 83 14.31 12.50 12.11
CA GLU A 83 13.58 11.35 11.62
C GLU A 83 14.04 10.92 10.22
N LEU A 84 14.30 11.87 9.31
CA LEU A 84 14.85 11.55 7.99
C LEU A 84 16.28 11.00 8.06
N ILE A 85 17.13 11.58 8.92
CA ILE A 85 18.50 11.09 9.12
C ILE A 85 18.46 9.68 9.74
N ALA A 86 17.63 9.47 10.75
CA ALA A 86 17.46 8.17 11.39
C ALA A 86 16.94 7.12 10.39
N GLY A 87 15.91 7.46 9.60
CA GLY A 87 15.39 6.60 8.56
C GLY A 87 16.43 6.23 7.52
N ALA A 88 17.21 7.20 7.05
CA ALA A 88 18.30 6.95 6.11
C ALA A 88 19.40 6.06 6.71
N ALA A 89 19.81 6.31 7.95
CA ALA A 89 20.82 5.50 8.64
C ALA A 89 20.35 4.05 8.85
N LEU A 90 19.10 3.86 9.26
CA LEU A 90 18.50 2.53 9.42
C LEU A 90 18.39 1.79 8.07
N PHE A 91 18.03 2.49 7.00
CA PHE A 91 17.97 1.92 5.66
C PHE A 91 19.35 1.52 5.14
N ILE A 92 20.39 2.33 5.38
CA ILE A 92 21.77 1.99 5.06
C ILE A 92 22.23 0.78 5.87
N GLY A 93 21.92 0.75 7.17
CA GLY A 93 22.21 -0.39 8.05
C GLY A 93 21.53 -1.67 7.56
N PHE A 94 20.24 -1.61 7.21
CA PHE A 94 19.52 -2.71 6.58
C PHE A 94 20.23 -3.20 5.31
N TRP A 95 20.58 -2.28 4.41
CA TRP A 95 21.24 -2.61 3.15
C TRP A 95 22.60 -3.29 3.35
N GLN A 96 23.39 -2.83 4.32
CA GLN A 96 24.67 -3.44 4.66
C GLN A 96 24.50 -4.86 5.23
N VAL A 97 23.56 -5.04 6.15
CA VAL A 97 23.24 -6.34 6.75
C VAL A 97 22.78 -7.33 5.68
N GLU A 98 21.84 -6.93 4.82
CA GLU A 98 21.30 -7.77 3.75
C GLU A 98 22.37 -8.21 2.72
N ASN A 99 23.28 -7.32 2.37
CA ASN A 99 24.35 -7.65 1.41
C ASN A 99 25.34 -8.71 1.92
N HIS A 100 25.45 -8.90 3.24
CA HIS A 100 26.39 -9.86 3.85
C HIS A 100 25.73 -11.18 4.25
N LYS A 101 24.42 -11.31 4.13
CA LYS A 101 23.69 -12.54 4.48
C LYS A 101 23.69 -13.56 3.35
N LYS A 102 23.77 -14.84 3.74
CA LYS A 102 23.64 -15.97 2.81
C LYS A 102 22.21 -16.10 2.26
N ASN A 103 21.21 -15.84 3.11
CA ASN A 103 19.80 -15.85 2.76
C ASN A 103 19.18 -14.49 3.10
N PRO A 104 19.33 -13.48 2.22
CA PRO A 104 18.78 -12.16 2.46
C PRO A 104 17.25 -12.18 2.30
N MET A 105 16.54 -11.36 3.10
CA MET A 105 15.10 -11.15 2.99
C MET A 105 14.76 -10.47 1.66
N VAL A 106 15.60 -9.55 1.24
CA VAL A 106 15.49 -8.85 -0.04
C VAL A 106 16.65 -9.20 -0.93
N ALA A 107 16.37 -9.71 -2.11
CA ALA A 107 17.40 -10.08 -3.08
C ALA A 107 18.10 -8.84 -3.67
N THR A 108 18.96 -8.19 -2.87
CA THR A 108 19.69 -6.95 -3.18
C THR A 108 20.47 -7.03 -4.48
N LYS A 109 20.90 -8.25 -4.88
CA LYS A 109 21.57 -8.50 -6.15
C LYS A 109 20.72 -8.09 -7.36
N TYR A 110 19.41 -8.39 -7.30
CA TYR A 110 18.48 -8.00 -8.38
C TYR A 110 18.13 -6.53 -8.34
N LEU A 111 18.06 -5.94 -7.14
CA LEU A 111 17.82 -4.51 -6.99
C LEU A 111 18.94 -3.63 -7.56
N LYS A 112 20.18 -4.14 -7.67
CA LYS A 112 21.29 -3.43 -8.32
C LYS A 112 21.18 -3.37 -9.85
N GLN A 113 20.31 -4.18 -10.45
CA GLN A 113 20.12 -4.19 -11.91
C GLN A 113 19.30 -2.99 -12.36
N ARG A 114 19.80 -2.26 -13.36
CA ARG A 114 19.11 -1.07 -13.91
C ARG A 114 17.68 -1.38 -14.39
N ARG A 115 17.48 -2.58 -14.96
CA ARG A 115 16.17 -3.04 -15.44
C ARG A 115 15.15 -3.17 -14.29
N THR A 116 15.57 -3.77 -13.18
CA THR A 116 14.73 -3.91 -11.98
C THR A 116 14.38 -2.55 -11.37
N TRP A 117 15.37 -1.67 -11.29
CA TRP A 117 15.17 -0.31 -10.78
C TRP A 117 14.19 0.50 -11.64
N GLY A 118 14.34 0.43 -12.96
CA GLY A 118 13.43 1.09 -13.89
C GLY A 118 11.99 0.62 -13.70
N LEU A 119 11.77 -0.68 -13.59
CA LEU A 119 10.45 -1.26 -13.35
C LEU A 119 9.87 -0.82 -12.00
N LEU A 120 10.65 -0.95 -10.91
CA LEU A 120 10.19 -0.56 -9.58
C LEU A 120 9.87 0.93 -9.49
N LEU A 121 10.72 1.79 -10.05
CA LEU A 121 10.48 3.24 -10.05
C LEU A 121 9.23 3.60 -10.87
N THR A 122 9.06 3.02 -12.04
CA THR A 122 7.86 3.23 -12.85
C THR A 122 6.61 2.79 -12.11
N THR A 123 6.64 1.61 -11.49
CA THR A 123 5.51 1.11 -10.69
C THR A 123 5.24 2.02 -9.50
N LEU A 124 6.28 2.44 -8.77
CA LEU A 124 6.15 3.35 -7.63
C LEU A 124 5.49 4.66 -8.03
N LEU A 125 6.02 5.33 -9.06
CA LEU A 125 5.49 6.61 -9.53
C LEU A 125 4.06 6.49 -10.06
N THR A 126 3.78 5.46 -10.85
CA THR A 126 2.44 5.21 -11.39
C THR A 126 1.44 4.94 -10.28
N MET A 127 1.77 4.05 -9.35
CA MET A 127 0.88 3.70 -8.23
C MET A 127 0.66 4.88 -7.31
N THR A 128 1.72 5.61 -6.95
CA THR A 128 1.60 6.82 -6.11
C THR A 128 0.70 7.87 -6.78
N GLY A 129 0.89 8.13 -8.09
CA GLY A 129 0.06 9.06 -8.84
C GLY A 129 -1.40 8.62 -8.89
N VAL A 130 -1.66 7.36 -9.23
CA VAL A 130 -3.02 6.80 -9.29
C VAL A 130 -3.69 6.86 -7.91
N PHE A 131 -3.00 6.44 -6.85
CA PHE A 131 -3.55 6.49 -5.49
C PHE A 131 -3.84 7.91 -5.02
N ALA A 132 -2.93 8.87 -5.23
CA ALA A 132 -3.12 10.26 -4.84
C ALA A 132 -4.31 10.89 -5.57
N ILE A 133 -4.44 10.65 -6.87
CA ILE A 133 -5.54 11.20 -7.67
C ILE A 133 -6.86 10.54 -7.30
N MET A 134 -6.94 9.22 -7.34
CA MET A 134 -8.20 8.49 -7.21
C MET A 134 -8.73 8.47 -5.76
N ASN A 135 -7.87 8.40 -4.76
CA ASN A 135 -8.32 8.35 -3.36
C ASN A 135 -8.24 9.71 -2.63
N GLY A 136 -7.50 10.66 -3.17
CA GLY A 136 -7.35 12.00 -2.60
C GLY A 136 -8.09 13.07 -3.40
N ILE A 137 -7.54 13.44 -4.54
CA ILE A 137 -7.95 14.63 -5.28
C ILE A 137 -9.36 14.50 -5.86
N VAL A 138 -9.66 13.38 -6.52
CA VAL A 138 -10.96 13.20 -7.20
C VAL A 138 -12.13 13.19 -6.22
N PRO A 139 -12.12 12.42 -5.11
CA PRO A 139 -13.18 12.49 -4.12
C PRO A 139 -13.30 13.85 -3.42
N ALA A 140 -12.15 14.52 -3.16
CA ALA A 140 -12.16 15.83 -2.55
C ALA A 140 -12.84 16.88 -3.45
N LEU A 141 -12.46 16.92 -4.74
CA LEU A 141 -13.10 17.80 -5.71
C LEU A 141 -14.57 17.47 -5.92
N ALA A 142 -14.93 16.17 -5.96
CA ALA A 142 -16.33 15.76 -6.14
C ALA A 142 -17.24 16.22 -4.99
N GLN A 143 -16.69 16.31 -3.77
CA GLN A 143 -17.41 16.77 -2.58
C GLN A 143 -17.42 18.29 -2.41
N ASP A 144 -16.49 19.00 -3.06
CA ASP A 144 -16.42 20.46 -2.96
C ASP A 144 -17.69 21.11 -3.52
N THR A 145 -18.32 21.99 -2.74
CA THR A 145 -19.54 22.68 -3.11
C THR A 145 -19.32 23.95 -3.90
N GLN A 146 -18.08 24.49 -3.91
CA GLN A 146 -17.75 25.73 -4.61
C GLN A 146 -17.15 25.48 -6.00
N PHE A 147 -16.26 24.51 -6.11
CA PHE A 147 -15.52 24.20 -7.33
C PHE A 147 -15.81 22.80 -7.89
N GLY A 148 -16.55 21.99 -7.16
CA GLY A 148 -16.86 20.61 -7.52
C GLY A 148 -18.36 20.38 -7.72
N ALA A 149 -18.74 19.08 -7.67
CA ALA A 149 -20.13 18.65 -7.87
C ALA A 149 -20.99 18.64 -6.60
N GLY A 150 -20.44 18.92 -5.43
CA GLY A 150 -21.14 18.90 -4.15
C GLY A 150 -21.72 17.52 -3.78
N ILE A 151 -21.10 16.44 -4.25
CA ILE A 151 -21.56 15.07 -4.02
C ILE A 151 -21.40 14.73 -2.54
N SER A 152 -22.43 14.15 -1.95
CA SER A 152 -22.42 13.75 -0.54
C SER A 152 -21.39 12.67 -0.25
N THR A 153 -20.86 12.65 0.97
CA THR A 153 -19.79 11.74 1.41
C THR A 153 -20.15 10.26 1.28
N ASP A 154 -21.43 9.92 1.44
CA ASP A 154 -21.95 8.55 1.33
C ASP A 154 -22.03 8.04 -0.11
N THR A 155 -22.17 8.93 -1.09
CA THR A 155 -22.31 8.57 -2.52
C THR A 155 -21.07 8.88 -3.36
N VAL A 156 -20.11 9.68 -2.86
CA VAL A 156 -18.92 10.09 -3.62
C VAL A 156 -18.12 8.90 -4.16
N SER A 157 -17.97 7.84 -3.39
CA SER A 157 -17.27 6.62 -3.80
C SER A 157 -17.98 5.90 -4.96
N LEU A 158 -19.30 5.97 -5.02
CA LEU A 158 -20.08 5.41 -6.12
C LEU A 158 -19.74 6.10 -7.45
N PHE A 159 -19.68 7.41 -7.45
CA PHE A 159 -19.47 8.20 -8.67
C PHE A 159 -17.99 8.31 -9.07
N THR A 160 -17.06 8.24 -8.12
CA THR A 160 -15.63 8.42 -8.39
C THR A 160 -14.87 7.11 -8.52
N LEU A 161 -15.04 6.18 -7.57
CA LEU A 161 -14.24 4.96 -7.51
C LEU A 161 -14.87 3.79 -8.27
N THR A 162 -16.20 3.74 -8.39
CA THR A 162 -16.86 2.63 -9.09
C THR A 162 -16.54 2.58 -10.58
N PRO A 163 -16.58 3.67 -11.35
CA PRO A 163 -16.19 3.64 -12.76
C PRO A 163 -14.73 3.18 -12.94
N TYR A 164 -13.82 3.64 -12.09
CA TYR A 164 -12.44 3.22 -12.09
C TYR A 164 -12.30 1.70 -11.82
N ALA A 165 -13.00 1.19 -10.81
CA ALA A 165 -12.98 -0.24 -10.48
C ALA A 165 -13.56 -1.11 -11.60
N LEU A 166 -14.63 -0.68 -12.24
CA LEU A 166 -15.25 -1.39 -13.37
C LEU A 166 -14.34 -1.46 -14.58
N VAL A 167 -13.66 -0.37 -14.90
CA VAL A 167 -12.65 -0.35 -15.97
C VAL A 167 -11.50 -1.29 -15.62
N GLY A 168 -10.99 -1.26 -14.38
CA GLY A 168 -9.95 -2.18 -13.92
C GLY A 168 -10.37 -3.65 -14.02
N LEU A 169 -11.61 -3.96 -13.63
CA LEU A 169 -12.16 -5.30 -13.72
C LEU A 169 -12.27 -5.79 -15.18
N ALA A 170 -12.71 -4.94 -16.09
CA ALA A 170 -12.86 -5.28 -17.50
C ALA A 170 -11.51 -5.43 -18.22
N PHE A 171 -10.58 -4.51 -17.97
CA PHE A 171 -9.29 -4.47 -18.67
C PHE A 171 -8.17 -5.28 -18.01
N GLY A 172 -8.29 -5.65 -16.75
CA GLY A 172 -7.32 -6.50 -16.07
C GLY A 172 -7.06 -7.84 -16.78
N PRO A 173 -8.10 -8.65 -17.08
CA PRO A 173 -7.95 -9.88 -17.82
C PRO A 173 -7.37 -9.67 -19.23
N VAL A 174 -7.79 -8.60 -19.92
CA VAL A 174 -7.29 -8.25 -21.25
C VAL A 174 -5.79 -7.96 -21.21
N ALA A 175 -5.35 -7.18 -20.23
CA ALA A 175 -3.93 -6.89 -20.02
C ALA A 175 -3.13 -8.16 -19.71
N GLY A 176 -3.67 -9.07 -18.87
CA GLY A 176 -3.07 -10.37 -18.58
C GLY A 176 -2.87 -11.24 -19.82
N VAL A 177 -3.89 -11.35 -20.66
CA VAL A 177 -3.81 -12.11 -21.93
C VAL A 177 -2.81 -11.47 -22.90
N LEU A 178 -2.78 -10.14 -23.02
CA LEU A 178 -1.83 -9.43 -23.87
C LEU A 178 -0.39 -9.63 -23.40
N ALA A 179 -0.16 -9.55 -22.10
CA ALA A 179 1.15 -9.77 -21.50
C ALA A 179 1.64 -11.21 -21.77
N SER A 180 0.79 -12.22 -21.55
CA SER A 180 1.14 -13.62 -21.79
C SER A 180 1.47 -13.92 -23.25
N LYS A 181 0.74 -13.32 -24.20
CA LYS A 181 1.00 -13.49 -25.65
C LYS A 181 2.29 -12.83 -26.13
N ARG A 182 2.76 -11.78 -25.46
CA ARG A 182 4.00 -11.08 -25.81
C ARG A 182 5.24 -11.60 -25.07
N GLY A 183 5.10 -12.61 -24.23
CA GLY A 183 6.23 -13.27 -23.55
C GLY A 183 6.87 -12.42 -22.45
N TYR A 184 6.09 -11.62 -21.76
CA TYR A 184 6.51 -10.87 -20.56
C TYR A 184 6.09 -11.61 -19.28
#